data_541e526fd9beb7e60c31a71589904982
#
_entry.id   541e526fd9beb7e60c31a71589904982
#
_cell.length_a   1.000
_cell.length_b   1.000
_cell.length_c   1.000
_cell.angle_alpha   90.00
_cell.angle_beta   90.00
_cell.angle_gamma   90.00
#
_symmetry.space_group_name_H-M   'P 1'
#
loop_
_entity.id
_entity.type
_entity.pdbx_description
1 polymer ?
#
loop_
_entity_poly.entity_id
_entity_poly.type
_entity_poly.pdbx_seq_one_letter_code
_entity_poly.pdbx_strand_id
1 'polypeptide(L)'
;MEHVGNFNEEGAKLFSDAKKYKERIYFVPLTASQIYFYDSETEVISSIEYGHKGLGDFIVSILEDNILYMFPSYYPGIMVLNLDTHEIRVVDDWINVELERCRISEDAYFRGDYVREGDVVYFPFCNAHAVLEFHLDDRRSIIHDVGTQGYSTIASDGSRFWMAPRKTGAIVSWDPITSETTEYQGFPEGFSQGGFVGSFYEKGYIWMFPETANKVLKVDTHTNRITEDELFSGICGHKWVGCSLWNAAFVYMRKEGEKVLLCTGRSGEVVIFRPDTYEIESFWLRLSKEDALQYQEAPDERYILFRNKKIRGKFSHESHRYDIGGYAEYIADCGEYIEECIAESRNRTGSDIGRSIYESIV
;
A
#
# COMPACT_ATOMS: atom_id res chain seq x y z
N MET A 1 11.97 -29.81 6.72
CA MET A 1 12.31 -28.46 6.21
C MET A 1 13.13 -27.80 7.29
N GLU A 2 14.43 -27.68 7.13
CA GLU A 2 15.24 -26.88 8.04
C GLU A 2 14.87 -25.42 7.83
N HIS A 3 14.70 -24.66 8.90
CA HIS A 3 14.44 -23.23 8.85
C HIS A 3 15.58 -22.54 8.11
N VAL A 4 15.33 -22.12 6.89
CA VAL A 4 16.28 -21.36 6.10
C VAL A 4 16.22 -19.90 6.55
N GLY A 5 17.09 -19.56 7.49
CA GLY A 5 17.27 -18.19 7.96
C GLY A 5 16.18 -17.69 8.92
N ASN A 6 16.60 -16.94 9.90
CA ASN A 6 15.70 -16.31 10.87
C ASN A 6 15.29 -14.94 10.35
N PHE A 7 14.32 -14.90 9.42
CA PHE A 7 13.79 -13.65 8.84
C PHE A 7 13.15 -12.73 9.91
N ASN A 8 12.94 -13.23 11.13
CA ASN A 8 12.32 -12.48 12.23
C ASN A 8 13.26 -11.46 12.89
N GLU A 9 14.57 -11.49 12.61
CA GLU A 9 15.51 -10.58 13.25
C GLU A 9 15.57 -9.19 12.62
N GLU A 10 15.08 -9.04 11.36
CA GLU A 10 15.19 -7.78 10.62
C GLU A 10 13.87 -6.95 10.52
N GLY A 11 12.76 -7.43 11.04
CA GLY A 11 11.47 -6.71 11.04
C GLY A 11 10.37 -7.36 10.20
N ALA A 12 9.13 -6.96 10.44
CA ALA A 12 7.92 -7.68 10.02
C ALA A 12 7.60 -7.63 8.52
N LYS A 13 8.19 -6.74 7.73
CA LYS A 13 7.89 -6.59 6.31
C LYS A 13 9.17 -6.38 5.49
N LEU A 14 9.94 -7.45 5.34
CA LEU A 14 11.21 -7.41 4.61
C LEU A 14 11.03 -7.20 3.10
N PHE A 15 9.97 -7.78 2.53
CA PHE A 15 9.76 -7.81 1.10
C PHE A 15 8.37 -7.26 0.73
N SER A 16 8.28 -6.59 -0.40
CA SER A 16 7.03 -6.08 -0.96
C SER A 16 6.43 -7.02 -1.99
N ASP A 17 7.26 -7.78 -2.70
CA ASP A 17 6.86 -8.64 -3.81
C ASP A 17 7.87 -9.78 -3.99
N ALA A 18 7.53 -10.78 -4.82
CA ALA A 18 8.42 -11.84 -5.24
C ALA A 18 8.15 -12.23 -6.70
N LYS A 19 9.20 -12.51 -7.46
CA LYS A 19 9.10 -12.92 -8.86
C LYS A 19 9.89 -14.20 -9.11
N LYS A 20 9.24 -15.16 -9.79
CA LYS A 20 9.91 -16.37 -10.26
C LYS A 20 10.52 -16.10 -11.63
N TYR A 21 11.82 -16.42 -11.74
CA TYR A 21 12.53 -16.46 -13.01
C TYR A 21 13.39 -17.73 -13.07
N LYS A 22 13.12 -18.59 -14.04
CA LYS A 22 13.68 -19.96 -14.13
C LYS A 22 13.44 -20.70 -12.80
N GLU A 23 14.48 -21.29 -12.22
CA GLU A 23 14.40 -22.02 -10.96
C GLU A 23 14.61 -21.14 -9.71
N ARG A 24 14.64 -19.80 -9.89
CA ARG A 24 14.87 -18.86 -8.81
C ARG A 24 13.65 -18.02 -8.51
N ILE A 25 13.46 -17.74 -7.20
CA ILE A 25 12.46 -16.79 -6.71
C ILE A 25 13.22 -15.61 -6.12
N TYR A 26 13.08 -14.44 -6.74
CA TYR A 26 13.68 -13.18 -6.30
C TYR A 26 12.70 -12.42 -5.43
N PHE A 27 13.16 -11.97 -4.26
CA PHE A 27 12.38 -11.22 -3.29
C PHE A 27 12.72 -9.73 -3.39
N VAL A 28 11.70 -8.92 -3.65
CA VAL A 28 11.83 -7.47 -3.83
C VAL A 28 11.92 -6.81 -2.46
N PRO A 29 13.02 -6.14 -2.12
CA PRO A 29 13.22 -5.59 -0.80
C PRO A 29 12.32 -4.38 -0.54
N LEU A 30 11.62 -4.40 0.59
CA LEU A 30 10.97 -3.23 1.16
C LEU A 30 11.85 -2.63 2.26
N THR A 31 12.21 -3.45 3.26
CA THR A 31 13.12 -3.06 4.35
C THR A 31 14.34 -3.97 4.47
N ALA A 32 14.40 -5.05 3.69
CA ALA A 32 15.55 -5.93 3.63
C ALA A 32 16.78 -5.18 3.05
N SER A 33 17.95 -5.47 3.59
CA SER A 33 19.21 -4.80 3.22
C SER A 33 19.79 -5.25 1.88
N GLN A 34 19.27 -6.36 1.33
CA GLN A 34 19.73 -6.98 0.10
C GLN A 34 18.55 -7.53 -0.70
N ILE A 35 18.76 -7.76 -1.99
CA ILE A 35 17.84 -8.53 -2.83
C ILE A 35 18.18 -10.00 -2.61
N TYR A 36 17.28 -10.74 -1.95
CA TYR A 36 17.45 -12.17 -1.75
C TYR A 36 16.85 -12.96 -2.90
N PHE A 37 17.41 -14.12 -3.19
CA PHE A 37 16.77 -15.10 -4.06
C PHE A 37 16.97 -16.53 -3.56
N TYR A 38 15.95 -17.34 -3.73
CA TYR A 38 15.94 -18.77 -3.45
C TYR A 38 16.06 -19.53 -4.76
N ASP A 39 17.02 -20.43 -4.83
CA ASP A 39 17.22 -21.35 -5.96
C ASP A 39 16.56 -22.70 -5.59
N SER A 40 15.55 -23.09 -6.35
CA SER A 40 14.76 -24.30 -6.04
C SER A 40 15.43 -25.61 -6.41
N GLU A 41 16.46 -25.60 -7.26
CA GLU A 41 17.23 -26.81 -7.59
C GLU A 41 18.28 -27.14 -6.52
N THR A 42 18.95 -26.09 -6.02
CA THR A 42 20.01 -26.25 -5.02
C THR A 42 19.52 -26.08 -3.58
N GLU A 43 18.28 -25.59 -3.40
CA GLU A 43 17.67 -25.24 -2.10
C GLU A 43 18.50 -24.18 -1.32
N VAL A 44 19.26 -23.32 -2.03
CA VAL A 44 20.12 -22.32 -1.45
C VAL A 44 19.51 -20.92 -1.56
N ILE A 45 19.61 -20.14 -0.48
CA ILE A 45 19.34 -18.70 -0.50
C ILE A 45 20.65 -17.96 -0.73
N SER A 46 20.60 -17.01 -1.66
CA SER A 46 21.69 -16.09 -1.99
C SER A 46 21.18 -14.65 -1.99
N SER A 47 22.09 -13.69 -2.05
CA SER A 47 21.72 -12.28 -2.03
C SER A 47 22.58 -11.44 -2.98
N ILE A 48 22.04 -10.28 -3.37
CA ILE A 48 22.66 -9.27 -4.21
C ILE A 48 22.62 -7.94 -3.45
N GLU A 49 23.75 -7.30 -3.28
CA GLU A 49 23.84 -5.95 -2.71
C GLU A 49 23.36 -4.90 -3.72
N TYR A 50 22.62 -3.88 -3.27
CA TYR A 50 22.03 -2.87 -4.16
C TYR A 50 22.11 -1.42 -3.65
N GLY A 51 22.78 -1.17 -2.53
CA GLY A 51 22.85 0.18 -1.95
C GLY A 51 21.57 0.58 -1.21
N HIS A 52 21.05 -0.34 -0.37
CA HIS A 52 19.88 -0.15 0.50
C HIS A 52 19.85 1.20 1.23
N LYS A 53 18.68 1.83 1.31
CA LYS A 53 18.45 3.12 2.00
C LYS A 53 17.72 2.97 3.34
N GLY A 54 17.12 1.82 3.62
CA GLY A 54 16.55 1.48 4.93
C GLY A 54 15.22 2.12 5.28
N LEU A 55 14.49 2.63 4.30
CA LEU A 55 13.27 3.40 4.53
C LEU A 55 12.00 2.80 3.89
N GLY A 56 12.07 1.57 3.40
CA GLY A 56 11.03 1.01 2.56
C GLY A 56 11.33 1.29 1.09
N ASP A 57 12.26 0.52 0.51
CA ASP A 57 12.87 0.89 -0.75
C ASP A 57 11.92 0.71 -1.93
N PHE A 58 11.38 -0.48 -2.15
CA PHE A 58 10.54 -0.78 -3.31
C PHE A 58 9.16 -1.29 -2.92
N ILE A 59 8.14 -0.95 -3.70
CA ILE A 59 6.74 -1.30 -3.42
C ILE A 59 6.12 -2.20 -4.48
N VAL A 60 6.58 -2.10 -5.72
CA VAL A 60 6.09 -2.87 -6.88
C VAL A 60 7.26 -3.40 -7.67
N SER A 61 7.08 -4.56 -8.30
CA SER A 61 8.03 -5.06 -9.29
C SER A 61 7.34 -5.58 -10.55
N ILE A 62 8.02 -5.44 -11.68
CA ILE A 62 7.60 -5.97 -12.98
C ILE A 62 8.74 -6.82 -13.51
N LEU A 63 8.43 -8.06 -13.87
CA LEU A 63 9.35 -8.94 -14.55
C LEU A 63 9.02 -8.96 -16.04
N GLU A 64 10.01 -8.61 -16.85
CA GLU A 64 9.94 -8.65 -18.30
C GLU A 64 11.13 -9.44 -18.79
N ASP A 65 10.90 -10.59 -19.41
CA ASP A 65 11.93 -11.56 -19.79
C ASP A 65 12.90 -11.87 -18.63
N ASN A 66 14.15 -11.45 -18.74
CA ASN A 66 15.18 -11.61 -17.72
C ASN A 66 15.49 -10.31 -16.95
N ILE A 67 14.65 -9.29 -17.08
CA ILE A 67 14.81 -8.00 -16.42
C ILE A 67 13.77 -7.82 -15.34
N LEU A 68 14.20 -7.60 -14.11
CA LEU A 68 13.37 -7.25 -12.99
C LEU A 68 13.43 -5.74 -12.73
N TYR A 69 12.33 -5.05 -12.98
CA TYR A 69 12.13 -3.65 -12.63
C TYR A 69 11.55 -3.56 -11.22
N MET A 70 12.17 -2.76 -10.35
CA MET A 70 11.69 -2.52 -8.99
C MET A 70 11.39 -1.03 -8.83
N PHE A 71 10.10 -0.71 -8.62
CA PHE A 71 9.59 0.66 -8.53
C PHE A 71 9.60 1.13 -7.07
N PRO A 72 10.10 2.35 -6.82
CA PRO A 72 10.40 2.79 -5.48
C PRO A 72 9.17 3.17 -4.65
N SER A 73 9.22 2.86 -3.36
CA SER A 73 8.47 3.63 -2.37
C SER A 73 9.31 4.83 -1.91
N TYR A 74 10.53 4.60 -1.42
CA TYR A 74 11.44 5.67 -0.96
C TYR A 74 12.83 5.65 -1.61
N TYR A 75 13.17 4.62 -2.35
CA TYR A 75 14.45 4.55 -3.04
C TYR A 75 14.51 5.64 -4.12
N PRO A 76 15.64 6.34 -4.28
CA PRO A 76 15.73 7.46 -5.23
C PRO A 76 16.00 6.96 -6.67
N GLY A 77 15.10 6.18 -7.24
CA GLY A 77 15.21 5.69 -8.60
C GLY A 77 14.49 4.37 -8.82
N ILE A 78 14.27 4.00 -10.08
CA ILE A 78 13.79 2.69 -10.49
C ILE A 78 15.01 1.79 -10.63
N MET A 79 15.01 0.67 -9.92
CA MET A 79 16.09 -0.30 -10.04
C MET A 79 15.78 -1.32 -11.12
N VAL A 80 16.74 -1.57 -11.98
CA VAL A 80 16.68 -2.52 -13.08
C VAL A 80 17.74 -3.59 -12.86
N LEU A 81 17.31 -4.81 -12.55
CA LEU A 81 18.18 -5.96 -12.30
C LEU A 81 18.08 -6.94 -13.46
N ASN A 82 19.22 -7.23 -14.09
CA ASN A 82 19.31 -8.34 -15.02
C ASN A 82 19.50 -9.65 -14.23
N LEU A 83 18.55 -10.57 -14.34
CA LEU A 83 18.50 -11.80 -13.55
C LEU A 83 19.50 -12.88 -14.00
N ASP A 84 20.04 -12.77 -15.23
CA ASP A 84 21.08 -13.70 -15.70
C ASP A 84 22.49 -13.25 -15.26
N THR A 85 22.75 -11.94 -15.27
CA THR A 85 24.09 -11.40 -14.97
C THR A 85 24.22 -10.81 -13.58
N HIS A 86 23.08 -10.54 -12.90
CA HIS A 86 22.97 -9.79 -11.65
C HIS A 86 23.48 -8.34 -11.76
N GLU A 87 23.60 -7.81 -12.98
CA GLU A 87 23.92 -6.40 -13.19
C GLU A 87 22.75 -5.52 -12.76
N ILE A 88 23.05 -4.51 -11.95
CA ILE A 88 22.08 -3.52 -11.46
C ILE A 88 22.33 -2.19 -12.17
N ARG A 89 21.25 -1.56 -12.62
CA ARG A 89 21.18 -0.15 -13.05
C ARG A 89 20.10 0.58 -12.29
N VAL A 90 20.33 1.85 -12.05
CA VAL A 90 19.33 2.75 -11.46
C VAL A 90 18.94 3.79 -12.49
N VAL A 91 17.63 3.93 -12.72
CA VAL A 91 17.06 4.97 -13.56
C VAL A 91 16.48 6.04 -12.63
N ASP A 92 17.12 7.17 -12.55
CA ASP A 92 16.80 8.28 -11.65
C ASP A 92 16.61 9.63 -12.38
N ASP A 93 16.62 9.64 -13.70
CA ASP A 93 16.42 10.82 -14.56
C ASP A 93 15.01 11.43 -14.42
N TRP A 94 14.04 10.66 -13.93
CA TRP A 94 12.70 11.14 -13.60
C TRP A 94 12.67 12.00 -12.33
N ILE A 95 13.71 11.96 -11.48
CA ILE A 95 13.90 12.85 -10.34
C ILE A 95 14.59 14.13 -10.86
N ASN A 96 13.83 14.93 -11.55
CA ASN A 96 14.32 16.12 -12.24
C ASN A 96 13.55 17.37 -11.79
N VAL A 97 13.83 18.51 -12.43
CA VAL A 97 13.21 19.81 -12.09
C VAL A 97 11.69 19.77 -12.24
N GLU A 98 11.14 19.04 -13.21
CA GLU A 98 9.70 18.92 -13.41
C GLU A 98 9.03 18.20 -12.24
N LEU A 99 9.58 17.06 -11.77
CA LEU A 99 9.06 16.39 -10.59
C LEU A 99 9.21 17.25 -9.34
N GLU A 100 10.39 17.88 -9.13
CA GLU A 100 10.61 18.75 -7.97
C GLU A 100 9.64 19.93 -7.97
N ARG A 101 9.29 20.47 -9.13
CA ARG A 101 8.28 21.52 -9.28
C ARG A 101 6.87 21.06 -8.87
N CYS A 102 6.51 19.81 -9.19
CA CYS A 102 5.19 19.23 -8.88
C CYS A 102 5.12 18.66 -7.45
N ARG A 103 6.23 18.60 -6.73
CA ARG A 103 6.33 17.89 -5.47
C ARG A 103 5.66 18.64 -4.33
N ILE A 104 4.76 17.95 -3.61
CA ILE A 104 3.97 18.51 -2.51
C ILE A 104 4.41 18.02 -1.13
N SER A 105 5.19 16.93 -1.07
CA SER A 105 5.73 16.39 0.19
C SER A 105 6.97 15.54 -0.05
N GLU A 106 7.74 15.28 1.02
CA GLU A 106 8.88 14.35 1.00
C GLU A 106 8.49 12.89 1.30
N ASP A 107 7.24 12.56 1.19
CA ASP A 107 6.70 11.22 1.41
C ASP A 107 7.13 10.24 0.31
N ALA A 108 6.68 8.98 0.41
CA ALA A 108 6.95 7.96 -0.60
C ALA A 108 6.57 8.44 -2.01
N TYR A 109 7.27 7.98 -3.02
CA TYR A 109 6.95 8.26 -4.41
C TYR A 109 5.67 7.54 -4.83
N PHE A 110 5.64 6.21 -4.70
CA PHE A 110 4.52 5.37 -5.14
C PHE A 110 3.92 4.57 -3.98
N ARG A 111 2.64 4.16 -4.17
CA ARG A 111 1.88 3.35 -3.19
C ARG A 111 1.56 1.93 -3.67
N GLY A 112 1.95 1.59 -4.87
CA GLY A 112 1.85 0.24 -5.38
C GLY A 112 0.82 0.02 -6.50
N ASP A 113 -0.08 0.96 -6.75
CA ASP A 113 -1.01 0.88 -7.87
C ASP A 113 -0.40 1.48 -9.14
N TYR A 114 -0.67 0.85 -10.28
CA TYR A 114 -0.18 1.29 -11.59
C TYR A 114 -1.05 0.76 -12.72
N VAL A 115 -0.96 1.39 -13.89
CA VAL A 115 -1.53 0.88 -15.13
C VAL A 115 -0.41 0.49 -16.09
N ARG A 116 -0.58 -0.64 -16.76
CA ARG A 116 0.31 -1.07 -17.84
C ARG A 116 -0.43 -1.10 -19.17
N GLU A 117 0.11 -0.41 -20.17
CA GLU A 117 -0.37 -0.42 -21.56
C GLU A 117 0.79 -0.84 -22.48
N GLY A 118 0.82 -2.13 -22.85
CA GLY A 118 1.95 -2.71 -23.59
C GLY A 118 3.26 -2.65 -22.80
N ASP A 119 4.25 -1.96 -23.36
CA ASP A 119 5.57 -1.76 -22.74
C ASP A 119 5.66 -0.48 -21.91
N VAL A 120 4.57 0.24 -21.76
CA VAL A 120 4.52 1.47 -20.97
C VAL A 120 3.78 1.22 -19.66
N VAL A 121 4.33 1.74 -18.57
CA VAL A 121 3.70 1.70 -17.25
C VAL A 121 3.52 3.11 -16.70
N TYR A 122 2.35 3.36 -16.09
CA TYR A 122 1.97 4.64 -15.53
C TYR A 122 1.82 4.53 -14.03
N PHE A 123 2.62 5.29 -13.29
CA PHE A 123 2.57 5.34 -11.82
C PHE A 123 2.12 6.72 -11.34
N PRO A 124 1.06 6.80 -10.54
CA PRO A 124 0.67 8.04 -9.91
C PRO A 124 1.58 8.33 -8.72
N PHE A 125 2.11 9.55 -8.62
CA PHE A 125 2.89 9.96 -7.46
C PHE A 125 1.98 10.23 -6.27
N CYS A 126 2.33 9.69 -5.12
CA CYS A 126 1.60 9.99 -3.90
C CYS A 126 2.12 11.24 -3.18
N ASN A 127 3.30 11.73 -3.54
CA ASN A 127 3.94 12.92 -2.97
C ASN A 127 4.02 14.11 -3.93
N ALA A 128 3.44 13.98 -5.12
CA ALA A 128 3.44 15.02 -6.15
C ALA A 128 2.14 14.98 -6.94
N HIS A 129 1.76 16.12 -7.56
CA HIS A 129 0.66 16.18 -8.52
C HIS A 129 1.15 15.77 -9.92
N ALA A 130 1.57 14.52 -10.04
CA ALA A 130 2.20 14.02 -11.24
C ALA A 130 1.92 12.53 -11.47
N VAL A 131 2.13 12.09 -12.72
CA VAL A 131 2.17 10.70 -13.15
C VAL A 131 3.50 10.44 -13.83
N LEU A 132 4.18 9.36 -13.44
CA LEU A 132 5.33 8.85 -14.17
C LEU A 132 4.85 7.93 -15.30
N GLU A 133 5.24 8.21 -16.52
CA GLU A 133 5.20 7.31 -17.66
C GLU A 133 6.59 6.71 -17.82
N PHE A 134 6.70 5.38 -17.73
CA PHE A 134 7.95 4.66 -17.84
C PHE A 134 7.88 3.60 -18.92
N HIS A 135 8.81 3.63 -19.85
CA HIS A 135 8.94 2.68 -20.96
C HIS A 135 9.87 1.54 -20.58
N LEU A 136 9.36 0.31 -20.57
CA LEU A 136 10.14 -0.88 -20.17
C LEU A 136 11.20 -1.27 -21.20
N ASP A 137 10.99 -0.98 -22.48
CA ASP A 137 11.88 -1.35 -23.58
C ASP A 137 13.16 -0.49 -23.62
N ASP A 138 13.03 0.83 -23.59
CA ASP A 138 14.16 1.77 -23.68
C ASP A 138 14.51 2.45 -22.33
N ARG A 139 13.70 2.22 -21.29
CA ARG A 139 13.84 2.76 -19.91
C ARG A 139 13.70 4.28 -19.84
N ARG A 140 13.02 4.86 -20.80
CA ARG A 140 12.72 6.29 -20.83
C ARG A 140 11.65 6.63 -19.80
N SER A 141 11.84 7.75 -19.09
CA SER A 141 10.92 8.30 -18.11
C SER A 141 10.36 9.63 -18.61
N ILE A 142 9.05 9.83 -18.43
CA ILE A 142 8.37 11.10 -18.69
C ILE A 142 7.53 11.44 -17.46
N ILE A 143 7.63 12.68 -16.98
CA ILE A 143 6.80 13.19 -15.89
C ILE A 143 5.69 14.04 -16.49
N HIS A 144 4.45 13.65 -16.20
CA HIS A 144 3.26 14.42 -16.54
C HIS A 144 2.78 15.18 -15.31
N ASP A 145 2.62 16.49 -15.45
CA ASP A 145 2.01 17.35 -14.42
C ASP A 145 0.48 17.16 -14.47
N VAL A 146 -0.12 16.63 -13.42
CA VAL A 146 -1.54 16.22 -13.42
C VAL A 146 -2.24 16.71 -12.16
N GLY A 147 -3.18 17.63 -12.33
CA GLY A 147 -3.99 18.14 -11.23
C GLY A 147 -3.20 18.94 -10.20
N THR A 148 -3.57 18.85 -8.92
CA THR A 148 -3.03 19.69 -7.85
C THR A 148 -2.65 18.92 -6.58
N GLN A 149 -2.72 17.60 -6.61
CA GLN A 149 -2.60 16.73 -5.43
C GLN A 149 -1.83 15.45 -5.75
N GLY A 150 -1.41 14.73 -4.70
CA GLY A 150 -0.89 13.37 -4.84
C GLY A 150 -2.01 12.32 -4.88
N TYR A 151 -1.71 11.19 -5.50
CA TYR A 151 -2.68 10.13 -5.77
C TYR A 151 -2.29 8.83 -5.09
N SER A 152 -3.28 8.00 -4.75
CA SER A 152 -3.07 6.67 -4.17
C SER A 152 -3.26 5.55 -5.19
N THR A 153 -4.12 5.75 -6.19
CA THR A 153 -4.47 4.73 -7.18
C THR A 153 -4.63 5.33 -8.56
N ILE A 154 -4.56 4.46 -9.59
CA ILE A 154 -4.76 4.81 -10.99
C ILE A 154 -5.44 3.64 -11.72
N ALA A 155 -6.42 3.95 -12.57
CA ALA A 155 -7.05 3.00 -13.49
C ALA A 155 -7.25 3.63 -14.86
N SER A 156 -7.21 2.84 -15.94
CA SER A 156 -7.48 3.30 -17.31
C SER A 156 -8.84 2.80 -17.77
N ASP A 157 -9.63 3.66 -18.40
CA ASP A 157 -10.85 3.26 -19.14
C ASP A 157 -10.57 3.01 -20.63
N GLY A 158 -9.30 3.05 -21.04
CA GLY A 158 -8.82 2.91 -22.40
C GLY A 158 -8.70 4.25 -23.16
N SER A 159 -9.16 5.35 -22.57
CA SER A 159 -9.03 6.70 -23.13
C SER A 159 -8.44 7.70 -22.13
N ARG A 160 -8.79 7.55 -20.87
CA ARG A 160 -8.35 8.41 -19.77
C ARG A 160 -7.86 7.58 -18.59
N PHE A 161 -6.97 8.15 -17.81
CA PHE A 161 -6.58 7.64 -16.51
C PHE A 161 -7.41 8.30 -15.41
N TRP A 162 -7.86 7.50 -14.46
CA TRP A 162 -8.66 7.92 -13.32
C TRP A 162 -7.91 7.68 -12.03
N MET A 163 -7.77 8.70 -11.21
CA MET A 163 -6.94 8.66 -10.01
C MET A 163 -7.71 9.12 -8.79
N ALA A 164 -7.55 8.39 -7.68
CA ALA A 164 -8.07 8.79 -6.39
C ALA A 164 -7.01 9.57 -5.59
N PRO A 165 -7.44 10.56 -4.78
CA PRO A 165 -6.52 11.31 -3.95
C PRO A 165 -5.85 10.42 -2.91
N ARG A 166 -4.63 10.79 -2.52
CA ARG A 166 -3.90 10.05 -1.48
C ARG A 166 -4.54 10.19 -0.10
N LYS A 167 -5.06 11.37 0.25
CA LYS A 167 -5.67 11.68 1.55
C LYS A 167 -7.03 12.33 1.35
N THR A 168 -7.00 13.60 0.98
CA THR A 168 -8.17 14.42 0.72
C THR A 168 -8.02 15.09 -0.63
N GLY A 169 -9.13 15.33 -1.33
CA GLY A 169 -9.13 15.97 -2.64
C GLY A 169 -10.19 15.40 -3.56
N ALA A 170 -10.07 15.72 -4.84
CA ALA A 170 -10.96 15.29 -5.90
C ALA A 170 -10.53 13.92 -6.48
N ILE A 171 -11.46 13.20 -7.08
CA ILE A 171 -11.11 12.18 -8.08
C ILE A 171 -10.73 12.94 -9.35
N VAL A 172 -9.65 12.51 -10.00
CA VAL A 172 -9.12 13.19 -11.18
C VAL A 172 -9.16 12.24 -12.37
N SER A 173 -9.66 12.72 -13.52
CA SER A 173 -9.39 12.07 -14.80
C SER A 173 -8.37 12.87 -15.59
N TRP A 174 -7.48 12.17 -16.28
CA TRP A 174 -6.42 12.73 -17.08
C TRP A 174 -6.34 12.02 -18.44
N ASP A 175 -6.33 12.80 -19.51
CA ASP A 175 -6.12 12.33 -20.87
C ASP A 175 -4.63 12.49 -21.23
N PRO A 176 -3.87 11.40 -21.43
CA PRO A 176 -2.44 11.48 -21.69
C PRO A 176 -2.10 12.09 -23.06
N ILE A 177 -3.04 12.09 -24.01
CA ILE A 177 -2.82 12.62 -25.37
C ILE A 177 -2.98 14.13 -25.39
N THR A 178 -4.05 14.63 -24.77
CA THR A 178 -4.36 16.06 -24.76
C THR A 178 -3.80 16.80 -23.55
N SER A 179 -3.34 16.06 -22.54
CA SER A 179 -2.96 16.55 -21.21
C SER A 179 -4.13 17.21 -20.45
N GLU A 180 -5.36 17.02 -20.89
CA GLU A 180 -6.54 17.57 -20.23
C GLU A 180 -6.79 16.85 -18.90
N THR A 181 -6.98 17.62 -17.85
CA THR A 181 -7.28 17.14 -16.49
C THR A 181 -8.64 17.65 -16.05
N THR A 182 -9.45 16.77 -15.46
CA THR A 182 -10.76 17.15 -14.89
C THR A 182 -10.88 16.62 -13.47
N GLU A 183 -11.35 17.46 -12.55
CA GLU A 183 -11.53 17.14 -11.13
C GLU A 183 -13.01 16.92 -10.79
N TYR A 184 -13.32 15.89 -9.98
CA TYR A 184 -14.66 15.52 -9.56
C TYR A 184 -14.74 15.46 -8.03
N GLN A 185 -15.71 16.18 -7.44
CA GLN A 185 -15.90 16.32 -5.99
C GLN A 185 -17.30 15.90 -5.51
N GLY A 186 -18.14 15.40 -6.40
CA GLY A 186 -19.51 14.98 -6.07
C GLY A 186 -19.58 13.64 -5.33
N PHE A 187 -18.95 13.55 -4.18
CA PHE A 187 -18.92 12.33 -3.38
C PHE A 187 -20.29 12.00 -2.78
N PRO A 188 -20.59 10.70 -2.55
CA PRO A 188 -21.84 10.27 -1.91
C PRO A 188 -21.94 10.79 -0.47
N GLU A 189 -23.18 10.91 0.03
CA GLU A 189 -23.45 11.33 1.41
C GLU A 189 -22.73 10.44 2.43
N GLY A 190 -22.19 11.06 3.48
CA GLY A 190 -21.46 10.36 4.54
C GLY A 190 -20.10 9.81 4.12
N PHE A 191 -19.58 10.18 2.94
CA PHE A 191 -18.21 9.80 2.54
C PHE A 191 -17.18 10.54 3.39
N SER A 192 -16.30 9.77 4.04
CA SER A 192 -15.13 10.30 4.74
C SER A 192 -13.89 10.06 3.88
N GLN A 193 -13.22 11.14 3.54
CA GLN A 193 -12.04 11.09 2.69
C GLN A 193 -10.88 10.35 3.35
N GLY A 194 -10.10 9.65 2.52
CA GLY A 194 -8.93 8.88 2.92
C GLY A 194 -8.25 8.28 1.71
N GLY A 195 -7.17 7.52 1.93
CA GLY A 195 -6.44 6.80 0.88
C GLY A 195 -7.22 5.61 0.34
N PHE A 196 -6.84 5.21 -0.87
CA PHE A 196 -7.33 4.01 -1.55
C PHE A 196 -6.17 3.05 -1.78
N VAL A 197 -6.45 1.75 -1.76
CA VAL A 197 -5.43 0.70 -1.93
C VAL A 197 -5.27 0.28 -3.39
N GLY A 198 -6.31 0.45 -4.20
CA GLY A 198 -6.27 0.13 -5.62
C GLY A 198 -7.55 0.52 -6.35
N SER A 199 -7.45 0.56 -7.67
CA SER A 199 -8.57 0.86 -8.56
C SER A 199 -8.52 0.02 -9.84
N PHE A 200 -9.66 -0.15 -10.49
CA PHE A 200 -9.74 -0.79 -11.81
C PHE A 200 -10.97 -0.29 -12.59
N TYR A 201 -10.88 -0.45 -13.90
CA TYR A 201 -12.02 -0.22 -14.80
C TYR A 201 -12.76 -1.53 -15.09
N GLU A 202 -14.09 -1.47 -15.06
CA GLU A 202 -14.96 -2.57 -15.50
C GLU A 202 -16.30 -2.03 -16.02
N LYS A 203 -16.65 -2.33 -17.27
CA LYS A 203 -17.96 -2.07 -17.89
C LYS A 203 -18.50 -0.65 -17.70
N GLY A 204 -17.67 0.35 -17.95
CA GLY A 204 -18.06 1.77 -17.85
C GLY A 204 -17.90 2.38 -16.45
N TYR A 205 -17.35 1.63 -15.50
CA TYR A 205 -17.14 2.10 -14.15
C TYR A 205 -15.68 1.98 -13.71
N ILE A 206 -15.18 3.01 -13.05
CA ILE A 206 -13.96 2.94 -12.26
C ILE A 206 -14.34 2.58 -10.82
N TRP A 207 -13.80 1.47 -10.37
CA TRP A 207 -13.92 1.02 -8.98
C TRP A 207 -12.71 1.47 -8.18
N MET A 208 -12.93 2.01 -6.98
CA MET A 208 -11.88 2.47 -6.09
C MET A 208 -12.08 1.86 -4.71
N PHE A 209 -11.13 1.04 -4.26
CA PHE A 209 -11.19 0.32 -2.99
C PHE A 209 -10.44 1.08 -1.90
N PRO A 210 -11.08 1.39 -0.77
CA PRO A 210 -10.48 2.23 0.27
C PRO A 210 -9.40 1.49 1.06
N GLU A 211 -8.31 2.20 1.34
CA GLU A 211 -7.38 1.87 2.43
C GLU A 211 -7.91 2.47 3.74
N THR A 212 -8.01 3.78 3.79
CA THR A 212 -8.44 4.55 4.96
C THR A 212 -9.72 5.38 4.74
N ALA A 213 -10.22 5.49 3.51
CA ALA A 213 -11.55 6.01 3.25
C ALA A 213 -12.61 5.01 3.73
N ASN A 214 -13.86 5.47 3.92
CA ASN A 214 -14.91 4.67 4.53
C ASN A 214 -15.89 4.02 3.55
N LYS A 215 -15.69 4.19 2.24
CA LYS A 215 -16.59 3.67 1.20
C LYS A 215 -15.83 3.15 -0.01
N VAL A 216 -16.29 2.07 -0.62
CA VAL A 216 -15.92 1.71 -1.99
C VAL A 216 -16.64 2.66 -2.93
N LEU A 217 -15.90 3.32 -3.80
CA LEU A 217 -16.46 4.25 -4.77
C LEU A 217 -16.52 3.65 -6.16
N LYS A 218 -17.58 4.02 -6.90
CA LYS A 218 -17.75 3.75 -8.32
C LYS A 218 -17.92 5.07 -9.06
N VAL A 219 -17.11 5.30 -10.07
CA VAL A 219 -17.25 6.43 -10.97
C VAL A 219 -17.79 5.93 -12.31
N ASP A 220 -18.95 6.38 -12.71
CA ASP A 220 -19.49 6.14 -14.04
C ASP A 220 -18.71 7.01 -15.04
N THR A 221 -17.96 6.40 -15.97
CA THR A 221 -17.07 7.12 -16.90
C THR A 221 -17.83 7.89 -17.98
N HIS A 222 -19.12 7.63 -18.19
CA HIS A 222 -19.96 8.35 -19.16
C HIS A 222 -20.63 9.58 -18.55
N THR A 223 -21.11 9.45 -17.31
CA THR A 223 -21.83 10.53 -16.62
C THR A 223 -20.97 11.28 -15.62
N ASN A 224 -19.79 10.77 -15.33
CA ASN A 224 -18.85 11.27 -14.30
C ASN A 224 -19.44 11.29 -12.88
N ARG A 225 -20.50 10.52 -12.66
CA ARG A 225 -21.16 10.43 -11.34
C ARG A 225 -20.38 9.49 -10.43
N ILE A 226 -20.10 9.97 -9.22
CA ILE A 226 -19.49 9.18 -8.14
C ILE A 226 -20.60 8.62 -7.26
N THR A 227 -20.58 7.31 -7.03
CA THR A 227 -21.53 6.60 -6.16
C THR A 227 -20.78 5.68 -5.21
N GLU A 228 -21.41 5.35 -4.08
CA GLU A 228 -20.97 4.26 -3.20
C GLU A 228 -21.41 2.92 -3.78
N ASP A 229 -20.61 1.89 -3.57
CA ASP A 229 -21.05 0.52 -3.71
C ASP A 229 -21.39 -0.07 -2.35
N GLU A 230 -22.68 -0.34 -2.12
CA GLU A 230 -23.22 -0.79 -0.84
C GLU A 230 -22.82 -2.23 -0.48
N LEU A 231 -22.38 -3.04 -1.46
CA LEU A 231 -21.97 -4.42 -1.25
C LEU A 231 -20.83 -4.55 -0.20
N PHE A 232 -19.98 -3.52 -0.12
CA PHE A 232 -18.83 -3.49 0.78
C PHE A 232 -19.07 -2.64 2.05
N SER A 233 -20.27 -2.14 2.29
CA SER A 233 -20.57 -1.25 3.41
C SER A 233 -20.27 -1.90 4.77
N GLY A 234 -20.54 -3.20 4.92
CA GLY A 234 -20.21 -3.97 6.13
C GLY A 234 -18.72 -4.07 6.44
N ILE A 235 -17.87 -4.01 5.41
CA ILE A 235 -16.40 -4.06 5.56
C ILE A 235 -15.83 -2.66 5.82
N CYS A 236 -16.33 -1.65 5.10
CA CYS A 236 -15.81 -0.30 5.13
C CYS A 236 -16.33 0.57 6.28
N GLY A 237 -17.57 0.30 6.73
CA GLY A 237 -18.32 1.16 7.66
C GLY A 237 -17.87 1.11 9.13
N HIS A 238 -17.00 0.19 9.51
CA HIS A 238 -16.56 0.09 10.90
C HIS A 238 -15.43 1.09 11.19
N LYS A 239 -15.70 2.01 12.10
CA LYS A 239 -14.67 2.83 12.75
C LYS A 239 -13.83 1.93 13.66
N TRP A 240 -12.54 1.85 13.41
CA TRP A 240 -11.62 1.10 14.26
C TRP A 240 -10.69 2.05 14.98
N VAL A 241 -10.40 1.70 16.21
CA VAL A 241 -9.47 2.41 17.08
C VAL A 241 -8.16 1.66 17.06
N GLY A 242 -7.10 2.35 16.79
CA GLY A 242 -5.77 1.77 16.85
C GLY A 242 -4.81 2.32 15.80
N CYS A 243 -3.62 1.78 15.76
CA CYS A 243 -2.54 2.16 14.86
C CYS A 243 -3.00 2.11 13.39
N SER A 244 -2.74 3.14 12.64
CA SER A 244 -3.34 3.47 11.35
C SER A 244 -3.16 2.46 10.21
N LEU A 245 -2.22 1.53 10.28
CA LEU A 245 -2.08 0.49 9.26
C LEU A 245 -3.08 -0.65 9.46
N TRP A 246 -3.41 -0.94 10.70
CA TRP A 246 -4.39 -1.96 11.07
C TRP A 246 -5.83 -1.46 10.94
N ASN A 247 -6.01 -0.17 10.65
CA ASN A 247 -7.31 0.44 10.41
C ASN A 247 -7.72 0.48 8.94
N ALA A 248 -6.89 -0.02 8.05
CA ALA A 248 -7.22 -0.10 6.65
C ALA A 248 -8.44 -1.01 6.42
N ALA A 249 -9.40 -0.54 5.63
CA ALA A 249 -10.50 -1.39 5.20
C ALA A 249 -9.94 -2.54 4.36
N PHE A 250 -9.14 -2.20 3.36
CA PHE A 250 -8.38 -3.15 2.56
C PHE A 250 -6.89 -2.78 2.59
N VAL A 251 -6.03 -3.79 2.65
CA VAL A 251 -4.56 -3.64 2.60
C VAL A 251 -3.97 -4.11 1.29
N TYR A 252 -4.75 -4.80 0.50
CA TYR A 252 -4.36 -5.34 -0.79
C TYR A 252 -5.56 -5.44 -1.72
N MET A 253 -5.35 -5.10 -2.97
CA MET A 253 -6.29 -5.30 -4.07
C MET A 253 -5.52 -5.70 -5.33
N ARG A 254 -6.02 -6.72 -6.02
CA ARG A 254 -5.50 -7.12 -7.33
C ARG A 254 -6.62 -7.66 -8.21
N LYS A 255 -6.73 -7.12 -9.42
CA LYS A 255 -7.60 -7.66 -10.45
C LYS A 255 -6.86 -8.72 -11.26
N GLU A 256 -7.43 -9.93 -11.33
CA GLU A 256 -6.91 -11.05 -12.12
C GLU A 256 -8.04 -11.59 -13.01
N GLY A 257 -8.02 -11.20 -14.28
CA GLY A 257 -9.10 -11.52 -15.21
C GLY A 257 -10.44 -10.98 -14.74
N GLU A 258 -11.42 -11.87 -14.53
CA GLU A 258 -12.77 -11.52 -14.08
C GLU A 258 -12.90 -11.42 -12.55
N LYS A 259 -11.82 -11.65 -11.81
CA LYS A 259 -11.83 -11.67 -10.34
C LYS A 259 -11.01 -10.52 -9.78
N VAL A 260 -11.47 -10.01 -8.66
CA VAL A 260 -10.74 -9.06 -7.82
C VAL A 260 -10.45 -9.72 -6.48
N LEU A 261 -9.19 -9.86 -6.16
CA LEU A 261 -8.74 -10.35 -4.86
C LEU A 261 -8.54 -9.16 -3.93
N LEU A 262 -9.17 -9.19 -2.77
CA LEU A 262 -9.10 -8.18 -1.74
C LEU A 262 -8.66 -8.82 -0.43
N CYS A 263 -7.74 -8.19 0.29
CA CYS A 263 -7.42 -8.58 1.66
C CYS A 263 -7.85 -7.46 2.61
N THR A 264 -8.68 -7.80 3.59
CA THR A 264 -9.11 -6.83 4.60
C THR A 264 -8.00 -6.62 5.62
N GLY A 265 -7.77 -5.37 6.00
CA GLY A 265 -6.75 -5.06 7.00
C GLY A 265 -7.18 -5.32 8.43
N ARG A 266 -8.48 -5.48 8.66
CA ARG A 266 -9.09 -5.53 10.01
C ARG A 266 -9.36 -6.94 10.50
N SER A 267 -9.74 -7.81 9.60
CA SER A 267 -10.26 -9.14 9.97
C SER A 267 -9.40 -10.29 9.48
N GLY A 268 -8.40 -10.04 8.62
CA GLY A 268 -7.65 -11.11 7.95
C GLY A 268 -8.52 -11.92 6.98
N GLU A 269 -9.62 -11.35 6.53
CA GLU A 269 -10.51 -11.94 5.55
C GLU A 269 -9.97 -11.68 4.16
N VAL A 270 -9.94 -12.71 3.35
CA VAL A 270 -9.68 -12.63 1.91
C VAL A 270 -11.00 -12.69 1.19
N VAL A 271 -11.25 -11.70 0.36
CA VAL A 271 -12.49 -11.56 -0.42
C VAL A 271 -12.16 -11.74 -1.89
N ILE A 272 -12.89 -12.61 -2.56
CA ILE A 272 -12.89 -12.74 -4.02
C ILE A 272 -14.19 -12.10 -4.51
N PHE A 273 -14.05 -11.01 -5.23
CA PHE A 273 -15.17 -10.27 -5.82
C PHE A 273 -15.19 -10.48 -7.33
N ARG A 274 -16.39 -10.75 -7.88
CA ARG A 274 -16.63 -10.81 -9.32
C ARG A 274 -17.49 -9.62 -9.75
N PRO A 275 -16.90 -8.59 -10.36
CA PRO A 275 -17.63 -7.38 -10.75
C PRO A 275 -18.79 -7.64 -11.73
N ASP A 276 -18.66 -8.68 -12.55
CA ASP A 276 -19.65 -9.07 -13.57
C ASP A 276 -20.96 -9.54 -13.00
N THR A 277 -20.88 -10.41 -12.00
CA THR A 277 -22.02 -11.09 -11.38
C THR A 277 -22.39 -10.49 -10.03
N TYR A 278 -21.57 -9.56 -9.52
CA TYR A 278 -21.69 -9.01 -8.16
C TYR A 278 -21.59 -10.08 -7.05
N GLU A 279 -20.94 -11.20 -7.35
CA GLU A 279 -20.72 -12.25 -6.36
C GLU A 279 -19.49 -11.97 -5.50
N ILE A 280 -19.65 -12.20 -4.20
CA ILE A 280 -18.56 -12.18 -3.23
C ILE A 280 -18.43 -13.57 -2.62
N GLU A 281 -17.22 -14.10 -2.66
CA GLU A 281 -16.78 -15.23 -1.84
C GLU A 281 -15.77 -14.70 -0.82
N SER A 282 -15.85 -15.16 0.41
CA SER A 282 -14.84 -14.80 1.40
C SER A 282 -14.38 -16.01 2.19
N PHE A 283 -13.13 -15.97 2.63
CA PHE A 283 -12.55 -16.96 3.52
C PHE A 283 -11.58 -16.29 4.49
N TRP A 284 -11.52 -16.82 5.69
CA TRP A 284 -10.66 -16.33 6.75
C TRP A 284 -9.32 -17.04 6.71
N LEU A 285 -8.23 -16.27 6.67
CA LEU A 285 -6.90 -16.80 6.97
C LEU A 285 -6.83 -17.03 8.48
N ARG A 286 -7.15 -18.25 8.92
CA ARG A 286 -7.01 -18.62 10.32
C ARG A 286 -5.55 -18.97 10.58
N LEU A 287 -4.85 -18.05 11.22
CA LEU A 287 -3.57 -18.39 11.87
C LEU A 287 -3.85 -19.30 13.05
N SER A 288 -2.94 -20.22 13.35
CA SER A 288 -3.00 -20.95 14.63
C SER A 288 -2.96 -19.94 15.78
N LYS A 289 -3.48 -20.33 16.95
CA LYS A 289 -3.46 -19.45 18.13
C LYS A 289 -2.01 -19.09 18.52
N GLU A 290 -1.09 -20.02 18.31
CA GLU A 290 0.35 -19.85 18.58
C GLU A 290 0.96 -18.85 17.57
N ASP A 291 0.66 -18.96 16.28
CA ASP A 291 1.12 -18.00 15.26
C ASP A 291 0.55 -16.61 15.52
N ALA A 292 -0.74 -16.51 15.89
CA ALA A 292 -1.38 -15.23 16.19
C ALA A 292 -0.73 -14.55 17.42
N LEU A 293 -0.34 -15.33 18.44
CA LEU A 293 0.35 -14.81 19.62
C LEU A 293 1.77 -14.31 19.26
N GLN A 294 2.51 -15.02 18.43
CA GLN A 294 3.83 -14.54 17.95
C GLN A 294 3.74 -13.21 17.22
N TYR A 295 2.68 -13.00 16.44
CA TYR A 295 2.43 -11.70 15.76
C TYR A 295 2.00 -10.59 16.73
N GLN A 296 1.36 -10.91 17.85
CA GLN A 296 0.96 -9.93 18.87
C GLN A 296 2.11 -9.55 19.80
N GLU A 297 3.04 -10.48 20.07
CA GLU A 297 4.15 -10.26 21.01
C GLU A 297 5.36 -9.54 20.41
N ALA A 298 5.44 -9.44 19.08
CA ALA A 298 6.47 -8.68 18.38
C ALA A 298 5.86 -7.56 17.54
N PRO A 299 5.33 -6.48 18.14
CA PRO A 299 5.10 -5.26 17.37
C PRO A 299 6.47 -4.84 16.83
N ASP A 300 6.58 -4.71 15.53
CA ASP A 300 7.82 -4.29 14.89
C ASP A 300 8.19 -2.89 15.37
N GLU A 301 8.99 -2.84 16.42
CA GLU A 301 9.46 -1.59 17.02
C GLU A 301 10.11 -0.69 15.95
N ARG A 302 10.78 -1.28 14.94
CA ARG A 302 11.41 -0.55 13.86
C ARG A 302 10.38 0.10 12.93
N TYR A 303 9.30 -0.59 12.62
CA TYR A 303 8.24 -0.04 11.79
C TYR A 303 7.44 1.05 12.54
N ILE A 304 7.17 0.85 13.81
CA ILE A 304 6.56 1.85 14.69
C ILE A 304 7.49 3.04 14.85
N LEU A 305 8.79 2.82 15.07
CA LEU A 305 9.81 3.87 15.15
C LEU A 305 9.96 4.63 13.83
N PHE A 306 9.99 3.93 12.71
CA PHE A 306 10.03 4.54 11.38
C PHE A 306 8.84 5.47 11.16
N ARG A 307 7.65 5.03 11.48
CA ARG A 307 6.43 5.81 11.33
C ARG A 307 6.38 7.00 12.29
N ASN A 308 6.71 6.80 13.57
CA ASN A 308 6.72 7.85 14.57
C ASN A 308 7.78 8.92 14.27
N LYS A 309 8.96 8.52 13.79
CA LYS A 309 10.01 9.44 13.34
C LYS A 309 9.52 10.34 12.21
N LYS A 310 8.76 9.78 11.25
CA LYS A 310 8.22 10.51 10.12
C LYS A 310 7.05 11.43 10.50
N ILE A 311 6.17 10.99 11.37
CA ILE A 311 5.00 11.78 11.81
C ILE A 311 5.40 12.96 12.69
N ARG A 312 6.40 12.84 13.55
CA ARG A 312 6.76 13.87 14.55
C ARG A 312 8.03 14.66 14.27
N GLY A 313 8.88 14.26 13.31
CA GLY A 313 10.13 14.96 12.97
C GLY A 313 11.11 15.20 14.12
N LYS A 314 10.91 14.60 15.30
CA LYS A 314 11.59 14.97 16.55
C LYS A 314 12.16 13.81 17.37
N PHE A 315 12.21 12.58 16.88
CA PHE A 315 12.78 11.49 17.67
C PHE A 315 14.25 11.26 17.31
N SER A 316 15.13 11.49 18.29
CA SER A 316 16.52 11.10 18.28
C SER A 316 16.65 9.55 18.37
N HIS A 317 17.76 9.02 17.87
CA HIS A 317 18.08 7.58 17.80
C HIS A 317 18.19 6.83 19.13
N GLU A 318 17.58 7.29 20.20
CA GLU A 318 17.56 6.58 21.47
C GLU A 318 16.37 5.64 21.52
N SER A 319 16.65 4.38 21.77
CA SER A 319 15.65 3.33 22.04
C SER A 319 14.87 3.68 23.30
N HIS A 320 13.73 4.31 23.14
CA HIS A 320 12.82 4.51 24.25
C HIS A 320 11.94 3.27 24.41
N ARG A 321 12.16 2.51 25.44
CA ARG A 321 11.12 1.66 26.01
C ARG A 321 10.00 2.59 26.44
N TYR A 322 8.81 2.43 25.86
CA TYR A 322 7.64 3.12 26.32
C TYR A 322 7.40 2.69 27.78
N ASP A 323 7.62 3.60 28.70
CA ASP A 323 7.04 3.47 30.01
C ASP A 323 5.53 3.78 29.95
N ILE A 324 4.82 3.49 31.00
CA ILE A 324 3.38 3.73 31.10
C ILE A 324 3.04 5.22 30.86
N GLY A 325 3.95 6.15 31.18
CA GLY A 325 3.81 7.57 30.94
C GLY A 325 3.84 7.92 29.46
N GLY A 326 4.80 7.42 28.69
CA GLY A 326 4.91 7.64 27.26
C GLY A 326 3.74 7.00 26.48
N TYR A 327 3.21 5.89 26.97
CA TYR A 327 2.00 5.28 26.42
C TYR A 327 0.76 6.11 26.74
N ALA A 328 0.64 6.69 27.94
CA ALA A 328 -0.46 7.57 28.32
C ALA A 328 -0.42 8.90 27.55
N GLU A 329 0.76 9.46 27.28
CA GLU A 329 0.90 10.64 26.42
C GLU A 329 0.51 10.34 24.96
N TYR A 330 0.90 9.18 24.45
CA TYR A 330 0.48 8.72 23.11
C TYR A 330 -1.04 8.56 23.03
N ILE A 331 -1.67 8.03 24.08
CA ILE A 331 -3.12 7.87 24.17
C ILE A 331 -3.82 9.24 24.29
N ALA A 332 -3.28 10.16 25.08
CA ALA A 332 -3.83 11.50 25.24
C ALA A 332 -3.77 12.32 23.94
N ASP A 333 -2.69 12.15 23.15
CA ASP A 333 -2.56 12.78 21.84
C ASP A 333 -3.51 12.19 20.76
N CYS A 334 -4.06 11.00 21.00
CA CYS A 334 -5.09 10.39 20.16
C CYS A 334 -6.50 10.95 20.44
N GLY A 335 -6.67 11.81 21.47
CA GLY A 335 -7.83 12.65 21.74
C GLY A 335 -9.18 11.93 21.77
N GLU A 336 -10.23 12.60 21.30
CA GLU A 336 -11.66 12.21 21.26
C GLU A 336 -11.94 10.77 20.79
N TYR A 337 -11.00 10.15 20.10
CA TYR A 337 -11.12 8.81 19.52
C TYR A 337 -11.16 7.69 20.57
N ILE A 338 -10.55 7.89 21.74
CA ILE A 338 -10.51 6.88 22.81
C ILE A 338 -11.80 6.90 23.65
N GLU A 339 -12.41 8.07 23.84
CA GLU A 339 -13.67 8.17 24.59
C GLU A 339 -14.81 7.45 23.86
N GLU A 340 -14.88 7.55 22.54
CA GLU A 340 -15.87 6.80 21.73
C GLU A 340 -15.66 5.29 21.84
N CYS A 341 -14.40 4.83 21.86
CA CYS A 341 -14.08 3.40 21.97
C CYS A 341 -14.35 2.81 23.34
N ILE A 342 -14.08 3.58 24.39
CA ILE A 342 -14.43 3.19 25.74
C ILE A 342 -15.96 3.12 25.91
N ALA A 343 -16.70 4.00 25.27
CA ALA A 343 -18.16 3.97 25.29
C ALA A 343 -18.73 2.76 24.53
N GLU A 344 -18.18 2.39 23.38
CA GLU A 344 -18.58 1.17 22.65
C GLU A 344 -18.15 -0.11 23.34
N SER A 345 -16.97 -0.15 23.96
CA SER A 345 -16.51 -1.32 24.72
C SER A 345 -17.30 -1.55 26.01
N ARG A 346 -17.86 -0.51 26.62
CA ARG A 346 -18.75 -0.63 27.78
C ARG A 346 -20.09 -1.29 27.43
N ASN A 347 -20.50 -1.28 26.17
CA ASN A 347 -21.69 -1.98 25.69
C ASN A 347 -21.47 -3.46 25.36
N ARG A 348 -20.23 -3.92 25.28
CA ARG A 348 -19.86 -5.34 25.24
C ARG A 348 -19.50 -5.74 26.68
N THR A 349 -20.39 -6.51 27.31
CA THR A 349 -20.26 -7.05 28.68
C THR A 349 -18.86 -6.98 29.29
N GLY A 350 -18.66 -5.99 30.15
CA GLY A 350 -17.35 -5.51 30.62
C GLY A 350 -16.53 -6.43 31.52
N SER A 351 -16.71 -7.77 31.45
CA SER A 351 -15.93 -8.72 32.21
C SER A 351 -14.65 -9.19 31.51
N ASP A 352 -14.60 -9.20 30.17
CA ASP A 352 -13.53 -9.86 29.47
C ASP A 352 -12.35 -8.93 29.11
N ILE A 353 -12.63 -7.65 28.84
CA ILE A 353 -11.57 -6.67 28.53
C ILE A 353 -10.77 -6.30 29.79
N GLY A 354 -11.45 -6.08 30.91
CA GLY A 354 -10.79 -5.78 32.18
C GLY A 354 -9.90 -6.93 32.67
N ARG A 355 -10.32 -8.17 32.44
CA ARG A 355 -9.53 -9.36 32.78
C ARG A 355 -8.33 -9.51 31.87
N SER A 356 -8.48 -9.30 30.56
CA SER A 356 -7.38 -9.37 29.58
C SER A 356 -6.32 -8.32 29.84
N ILE A 357 -6.70 -7.08 30.19
CA ILE A 357 -5.76 -6.02 30.57
C ILE A 357 -5.07 -6.37 31.89
N TYR A 358 -5.81 -6.85 32.89
CA TYR A 358 -5.21 -7.22 34.18
C TYR A 358 -4.25 -8.39 34.06
N GLU A 359 -4.61 -9.43 33.28
CA GLU A 359 -3.75 -10.60 33.04
C GLU A 359 -2.52 -10.28 32.19
N SER A 360 -2.51 -9.17 31.44
CA SER A 360 -1.34 -8.71 30.68
C SER A 360 -0.39 -7.79 31.49
N ILE A 361 -0.80 -7.34 32.68
CA ILE A 361 -0.02 -6.43 33.54
C ILE A 361 0.56 -7.17 34.79
N VAL A 362 0.01 -8.33 35.12
CA VAL A 362 0.46 -9.20 36.23
C VAL A 362 1.19 -10.42 35.67
#